data_536bddc60e79fa8fcaff5de8681e8641
#
_entry.id   536bddc60e79fa8fcaff5de8681e8641
#
_cell.length_a   1.000
_cell.length_b   1.000
_cell.length_c   1.000
_cell.angle_alpha   90.00
_cell.angle_beta   90.00
_cell.angle_gamma   90.00
#
_symmetry.space_group_name_H-M   'P 1'
#
loop_
_entity.id
_entity.type
_entity.pdbx_description
1 polymer ?
#
loop_
_entity_poly.entity_id
_entity_poly.type
_entity_poly.pdbx_seq_one_letter_code
_entity_poly.pdbx_strand_id
1 'polypeptide(L)'
;VVKYNYRIWEDREYCGFYVKTPTKKIWYVGDSKLLDCQLHMDPPDVMFFDFADNPVHIGLENAYKLANTYPNTKLVLIHWGSVDAPEASAFNGNPQDILDNVVNPERVVILAPGEEYVVD
;
A
#
# COMPACT_ATOMS: atom_id res chain seq x y z
N VAL A 1 -6.53 25.45 -13.63
CA VAL A 1 -5.57 24.35 -13.64
C VAL A 1 -4.57 24.63 -12.53
N VAL A 2 -4.72 23.97 -11.38
CA VAL A 2 -3.73 24.06 -10.31
C VAL A 2 -2.52 23.28 -10.77
N LYS A 3 -1.45 23.97 -11.16
CA LYS A 3 -0.16 23.35 -11.37
C LYS A 3 0.40 23.01 -9.99
N TYR A 4 0.32 21.77 -9.58
CA TYR A 4 1.09 21.29 -8.45
C TYR A 4 2.55 21.25 -8.87
N ASN A 5 3.38 22.15 -8.36
CA ASN A 5 4.82 22.00 -8.41
C ASN A 5 5.18 20.87 -7.44
N TYR A 6 5.09 19.64 -7.94
CA TYR A 6 5.67 18.54 -7.20
C TYR A 6 7.17 18.73 -7.17
N ARG A 7 7.71 19.01 -6.00
CA ARG A 7 9.11 18.74 -5.77
C ARG A 7 9.28 17.24 -5.87
N ILE A 8 9.98 16.80 -6.90
CA ILE A 8 10.40 15.41 -6.99
C ILE A 8 11.37 15.19 -5.84
N TRP A 9 11.09 14.24 -4.97
CA TRP A 9 12.01 13.83 -3.93
C TRP A 9 13.26 13.26 -4.60
N GLU A 10 14.42 13.69 -4.14
CA GLU A 10 15.68 13.06 -4.54
C GLU A 10 15.80 11.67 -3.91
N ASP A 11 16.66 10.83 -4.50
CA ASP A 11 17.00 9.53 -3.93
C ASP A 11 17.41 9.70 -2.45
N ARG A 12 16.77 8.91 -1.56
CA ARG A 12 16.96 8.93 -0.09
C ARG A 12 16.22 10.02 0.69
N GLU A 13 15.48 10.90 0.07
CA GLU A 13 14.62 11.85 0.78
C GLU A 13 13.31 11.19 1.29
N TYR A 14 12.89 10.12 0.65
CA TYR A 14 11.72 9.33 1.04
C TYR A 14 12.00 7.84 0.89
N CYS A 15 11.53 7.02 1.82
CA CYS A 15 11.75 5.58 1.79
C CYS A 15 10.60 4.81 2.44
N GLY A 16 10.39 3.59 1.99
CA GLY A 16 9.72 2.56 2.75
C GLY A 16 10.70 1.81 3.64
N PHE A 17 10.19 0.95 4.50
CA PHE A 17 10.98 0.18 5.44
C PHE A 17 10.76 -1.32 5.26
N TYR A 18 11.83 -2.06 5.00
CA TYR A 18 11.80 -3.51 4.98
C TYR A 18 12.50 -4.04 6.24
N VAL A 19 11.72 -4.55 7.17
CA VAL A 19 12.19 -5.01 8.49
C VAL A 19 12.27 -6.52 8.50
N LYS A 20 13.45 -7.06 8.83
CA LYS A 20 13.65 -8.49 9.07
C LYS A 20 13.83 -8.74 10.56
N THR A 21 12.95 -9.54 11.12
CA THR A 21 13.09 -10.11 12.46
C THR A 21 13.61 -11.56 12.35
N PRO A 22 13.94 -12.23 13.45
CA PRO A 22 14.31 -13.64 13.39
C PRO A 22 13.24 -14.57 12.77
N THR A 23 11.99 -14.18 12.81
CA THR A 23 10.84 -15.01 12.39
C THR A 23 9.99 -14.43 11.28
N LYS A 24 10.08 -13.13 11.00
CA LYS A 24 9.19 -12.42 10.07
C LYS A 24 9.92 -11.38 9.23
N LYS A 25 9.39 -11.18 8.03
CA LYS A 25 9.75 -10.10 7.12
C LYS A 25 8.53 -9.18 6.97
N ILE A 26 8.69 -7.93 7.32
CA ILE A 26 7.62 -6.94 7.31
C ILE A 26 8.04 -5.80 6.40
N TRP A 27 7.20 -5.47 5.44
CA TRP A 27 7.47 -4.38 4.53
C TRP A 27 6.43 -3.27 4.67
N TYR A 28 6.87 -2.11 5.11
CA TYR A 28 6.11 -0.87 5.06
C TYR A 28 6.49 -0.14 3.77
N VAL A 29 5.63 -0.19 2.78
CA VAL A 29 5.90 0.40 1.45
C VAL A 29 5.95 1.92 1.51
N GLY A 30 5.11 2.52 2.34
CA GLY A 30 4.93 3.97 2.44
C GLY A 30 4.07 4.53 1.31
N ASP A 31 3.93 5.84 1.25
CA ASP A 31 3.17 6.56 0.21
C ASP A 31 4.03 6.66 -1.05
N SER A 32 4.06 5.63 -1.83
CA SER A 32 4.96 5.52 -2.97
C SER A 32 4.20 5.17 -4.24
N LYS A 33 4.65 5.70 -5.38
CA LYS A 33 4.30 5.12 -6.67
C LYS A 33 4.92 3.74 -6.80
N LEU A 34 4.34 2.90 -7.64
CA LEU A 34 4.92 1.61 -7.93
C LEU A 34 6.26 1.77 -8.65
N LEU A 35 7.31 1.25 -8.05
CA LEU A 35 8.65 1.18 -8.62
C LEU A 35 8.94 -0.25 -9.09
N ASP A 36 9.71 -0.38 -10.16
CA ASP A 36 10.07 -1.69 -10.71
C ASP A 36 10.79 -2.58 -9.68
N CYS A 37 11.69 -2.01 -8.89
CA CYS A 37 12.38 -2.75 -7.82
C CYS A 37 11.44 -3.34 -6.76
N GLN A 38 10.27 -2.74 -6.54
CA GLN A 38 9.27 -3.24 -5.60
C GLN A 38 8.61 -4.54 -6.07
N LEU A 39 8.67 -4.85 -7.35
CA LEU A 39 8.15 -6.10 -7.91
C LEU A 39 9.15 -7.26 -7.84
N HIS A 40 10.37 -7.00 -7.40
CA HIS A 40 11.48 -7.96 -7.38
C HIS A 40 12.12 -8.12 -6.00
N MET A 41 11.41 -7.73 -4.94
CA MET A 41 11.91 -7.86 -3.58
C MET A 41 11.78 -9.30 -3.06
N ASP A 42 12.56 -9.61 -2.05
CA ASP A 42 12.38 -10.82 -1.26
C ASP A 42 10.95 -10.81 -0.68
N PRO A 43 10.11 -11.83 -0.94
CA PRO A 43 8.71 -11.80 -0.51
C PRO A 43 8.57 -11.56 0.99
N PRO A 44 7.80 -10.53 1.43
CA PRO A 44 7.53 -10.31 2.84
C PRO A 44 6.44 -11.26 3.36
N ASP A 45 6.40 -11.47 4.67
CA ASP A 45 5.28 -12.14 5.32
C ASP A 45 4.07 -11.20 5.44
N VAL A 46 4.34 -9.92 5.71
CA VAL A 46 3.33 -8.87 5.83
C VAL A 46 3.77 -7.62 5.06
N MET A 47 2.85 -7.04 4.33
CA MET A 47 3.06 -5.78 3.61
C MET A 47 1.99 -4.76 4.02
N PHE A 48 2.44 -3.62 4.54
CA PHE A 48 1.60 -2.44 4.75
C PHE A 48 1.73 -1.55 3.52
N PHE A 49 0.63 -1.32 2.81
CA PHE A 49 0.72 -0.58 1.56
C PHE A 49 -0.45 0.36 1.33
N ASP A 50 -0.16 1.41 0.61
CA ASP A 50 -1.07 2.45 0.20
C ASP A 50 -2.20 1.90 -0.68
N PHE A 51 -3.44 2.23 -0.35
CA PHE A 51 -4.62 1.88 -1.14
C PHE A 51 -5.47 3.12 -1.43
N ALA A 52 -4.85 4.18 -1.91
CA ALA A 52 -5.51 5.40 -2.31
C ALA A 52 -5.62 5.50 -3.84
N ASP A 53 -6.81 5.83 -4.32
CA ASP A 53 -7.08 5.97 -5.76
C ASP A 53 -6.68 7.35 -6.27
N ASN A 54 -5.38 7.62 -6.33
CA ASN A 54 -4.91 8.86 -6.92
C ASN A 54 -3.55 8.72 -7.62
N PRO A 55 -3.25 9.58 -8.60
CA PRO A 55 -2.04 9.48 -9.40
C PRO A 55 -0.77 9.93 -8.67
N VAL A 56 -0.89 10.51 -7.48
CA VAL A 56 0.27 10.93 -6.65
C VAL A 56 0.79 9.74 -5.86
N HIS A 57 -0.12 8.90 -5.41
CA HIS A 57 0.14 7.65 -4.72
C HIS A 57 0.27 6.48 -5.71
N ILE A 58 0.10 5.27 -5.25
CA ILE A 58 0.27 4.08 -6.07
C ILE A 58 -0.82 3.93 -7.13
N GLY A 59 -2.07 4.33 -6.83
CA GLY A 59 -3.26 4.07 -7.65
C GLY A 59 -3.72 2.61 -7.58
N LEU A 60 -5.02 2.38 -7.82
CA LEU A 60 -5.61 1.06 -7.60
C LEU A 60 -5.00 -0.05 -8.47
N GLU A 61 -4.81 0.19 -9.77
CA GLU A 61 -4.25 -0.82 -10.67
C GLU A 61 -2.84 -1.25 -10.27
N ASN A 62 -2.00 -0.30 -9.88
CA ASN A 62 -0.65 -0.59 -9.41
C ASN A 62 -0.64 -1.26 -8.04
N ALA A 63 -1.60 -0.92 -7.17
CA ALA A 63 -1.79 -1.59 -5.90
C ALA A 63 -2.15 -3.07 -6.11
N TYR A 64 -3.07 -3.37 -7.03
CA TYR A 64 -3.39 -4.76 -7.39
C TYR A 64 -2.19 -5.50 -7.99
N LYS A 65 -1.42 -4.83 -8.85
CA LYS A 65 -0.20 -5.41 -9.44
C LYS A 65 0.82 -5.76 -8.36
N LEU A 66 1.09 -4.84 -7.44
CA LEU A 66 2.01 -5.08 -6.34
C LEU A 66 1.52 -6.21 -5.42
N ALA A 67 0.25 -6.17 -5.04
CA ALA A 67 -0.37 -7.20 -4.22
C ALA A 67 -0.28 -8.60 -4.84
N ASN A 68 -0.55 -8.70 -6.14
CA ASN A 68 -0.52 -9.98 -6.85
C ASN A 68 0.89 -10.49 -7.16
N THR A 69 1.90 -9.62 -7.08
CA THR A 69 3.30 -10.03 -7.18
C THR A 69 3.72 -10.92 -6.01
N TYR A 70 3.09 -10.73 -4.84
CA TYR A 70 3.39 -11.49 -3.62
C TYR A 70 2.14 -12.22 -3.09
N PRO A 71 1.69 -13.30 -3.74
CA PRO A 71 0.38 -13.91 -3.53
C PRO A 71 0.18 -14.54 -2.14
N ASN A 72 1.25 -14.79 -1.40
CA ASN A 72 1.21 -15.39 -0.07
C ASN A 72 1.46 -14.38 1.07
N THR A 73 1.71 -13.13 0.73
CA THR A 73 1.94 -12.05 1.69
C THR A 73 0.63 -11.56 2.28
N LYS A 74 0.54 -11.40 3.60
CA LYS A 74 -0.56 -10.68 4.25
C LYS A 74 -0.55 -9.22 3.82
N LEU A 75 -1.68 -8.70 3.41
CA LEU A 75 -1.84 -7.33 2.93
C LEU A 75 -2.58 -6.50 3.97
N VAL A 76 -1.89 -5.57 4.62
CA VAL A 76 -2.53 -4.60 5.51
C VAL A 76 -2.69 -3.30 4.75
N LEU A 77 -3.93 -2.90 4.52
CA LEU A 77 -4.22 -1.67 3.77
C LEU A 77 -4.04 -0.45 4.66
N ILE A 78 -3.32 0.53 4.14
CA ILE A 78 -3.18 1.85 4.74
C ILE A 78 -3.64 2.92 3.75
N HIS A 79 -3.88 4.13 4.23
CA HIS A 79 -4.20 5.31 3.39
C HIS A 79 -5.52 5.25 2.61
N TRP A 80 -6.39 4.30 2.90
CA TRP A 80 -7.64 4.08 2.16
C TRP A 80 -8.80 4.98 2.63
N GLY A 81 -8.71 5.61 3.78
CA GLY A 81 -9.76 6.47 4.36
C GLY A 81 -9.16 7.70 5.04
N SER A 82 -8.17 8.34 4.41
CA SER A 82 -7.40 9.41 5.02
C SER A 82 -8.15 10.73 5.15
N VAL A 83 -9.17 10.94 4.33
CA VAL A 83 -9.89 12.20 4.24
C VAL A 83 -11.38 11.94 4.29
N ASP A 84 -12.07 12.52 5.28
CA ASP A 84 -13.53 12.54 5.34
C ASP A 84 -14.08 13.66 4.44
N ALA A 85 -13.93 13.44 3.13
CA ALA A 85 -14.39 14.35 2.09
C ALA A 85 -14.86 13.52 0.89
N PRO A 86 -16.15 13.16 0.81
CA PRO A 86 -16.70 12.34 -0.27
C PRO A 86 -16.42 12.92 -1.67
N GLU A 87 -16.30 14.24 -1.78
CA GLU A 87 -15.95 14.95 -3.00
C GLU A 87 -14.46 14.83 -3.38
N ALA A 88 -13.61 14.41 -2.46
CA ALA A 88 -12.17 14.23 -2.67
C ALA A 88 -11.82 12.73 -2.84
N SER A 89 -12.53 12.05 -3.73
CA SER A 89 -12.37 10.59 -3.96
C SER A 89 -10.93 10.18 -4.30
N ALA A 90 -10.14 11.09 -4.84
CA ALA A 90 -8.75 10.88 -5.17
C ALA A 90 -7.83 10.56 -3.96
N PHE A 91 -8.28 10.81 -2.73
CA PHE A 91 -7.52 10.53 -1.51
C PHE A 91 -8.05 9.32 -0.73
N ASN A 92 -9.10 8.70 -1.25
CA ASN A 92 -9.77 7.57 -0.61
C ASN A 92 -9.90 6.41 -1.59
N GLY A 93 -9.68 5.20 -1.13
CA GLY A 93 -10.03 3.99 -1.82
C GLY A 93 -11.11 3.25 -1.04
N ASN A 94 -12.01 2.55 -1.72
CA ASN A 94 -12.86 1.59 -1.03
C ASN A 94 -12.06 0.30 -0.78
N PRO A 95 -11.73 -0.04 0.46
CA PRO A 95 -10.86 -1.19 0.74
C PRO A 95 -11.50 -2.53 0.34
N GLN A 96 -12.82 -2.59 0.16
CA GLN A 96 -13.49 -3.79 -0.32
C GLN A 96 -13.18 -4.11 -1.79
N ASP A 97 -12.83 -3.09 -2.58
CA ASP A 97 -12.55 -3.27 -4.01
C ASP A 97 -11.30 -4.14 -4.24
N ILE A 98 -10.40 -4.23 -3.26
CA ILE A 98 -9.21 -5.08 -3.39
C ILE A 98 -9.56 -6.55 -3.44
N LEU A 99 -10.62 -6.97 -2.75
CA LEU A 99 -10.98 -8.38 -2.60
C LEU A 99 -11.30 -9.04 -3.94
N ASP A 100 -11.89 -8.30 -4.86
CA ASP A 100 -12.25 -8.77 -6.19
C ASP A 100 -11.08 -8.74 -7.19
N ASN A 101 -9.96 -8.11 -6.82
CA ASN A 101 -8.85 -7.82 -7.74
C ASN A 101 -7.52 -8.47 -7.33
N VAL A 102 -7.49 -9.22 -6.23
CA VAL A 102 -6.28 -9.91 -5.78
C VAL A 102 -6.49 -11.41 -5.64
N VAL A 103 -5.42 -12.14 -5.88
CA VAL A 103 -5.39 -13.58 -5.60
C VAL A 103 -5.35 -13.81 -4.09
N ASN A 104 -6.02 -14.85 -3.61
CA ASN A 104 -6.09 -15.21 -2.20
C ASN A 104 -6.62 -14.04 -1.33
N PRO A 105 -7.84 -13.54 -1.57
CA PRO A 105 -8.37 -12.35 -0.88
C PRO A 105 -8.46 -12.49 0.65
N GLU A 106 -8.46 -13.72 1.18
CA GLU A 106 -8.46 -14.01 2.62
C GLU A 106 -7.20 -13.53 3.35
N ARG A 107 -6.16 -13.16 2.61
CA ARG A 107 -4.93 -12.56 3.16
C ARG A 107 -5.01 -11.05 3.37
N VAL A 108 -6.09 -10.42 2.91
CA VAL A 108 -6.29 -8.97 3.04
C VAL A 108 -6.77 -8.65 4.45
N VAL A 109 -6.14 -7.67 5.06
CA VAL A 109 -6.45 -7.16 6.39
C VAL A 109 -6.82 -5.69 6.27
N ILE A 110 -8.06 -5.37 6.64
CA ILE A 110 -8.59 -4.01 6.64
C ILE A 110 -8.84 -3.63 8.11
N LEU A 111 -8.10 -2.66 8.60
CA LEU A 111 -8.14 -2.23 9.99
C LEU A 111 -8.75 -0.83 10.10
N ALA A 112 -9.56 -0.62 11.12
CA ALA A 112 -9.98 0.71 11.52
C ALA A 112 -8.82 1.48 12.18
N PRO A 113 -8.80 2.81 12.14
CA PRO A 113 -7.83 3.59 12.88
C PRO A 113 -7.81 3.23 14.37
N GLY A 114 -6.63 2.87 14.89
CA GLY A 114 -6.45 2.44 16.29
C GLY A 114 -6.72 0.96 16.56
N GLU A 115 -7.13 0.19 15.56
CA GLU A 115 -7.28 -1.26 15.69
C GLU A 115 -5.92 -1.94 15.70
N GLU A 116 -5.73 -2.89 16.62
CA GLU A 116 -4.48 -3.64 16.74
C GLU A 116 -4.45 -4.82 15.77
N TYR A 117 -3.28 -5.07 15.20
CA TYR A 117 -3.01 -6.25 14.40
C TYR A 117 -1.74 -6.95 14.88
N VAL A 118 -1.86 -8.23 15.20
CA VAL A 118 -0.73 -9.05 15.62
C VAL A 118 -0.17 -9.82 14.43
N VAL A 119 1.11 -9.63 14.15
CA VAL A 119 1.83 -10.37 13.12
C VAL A 119 2.34 -11.69 13.71
N ASP A 120 1.61 -12.76 13.46
CA ASP A 120 1.91 -14.12 13.94
C ASP A 120 3.00 -14.80 13.08
#